data_5049d9c93671844f410caea5e5fb0d08
#
_entry.id   5049d9c93671844f410caea5e5fb0d08
#
_cell.length_a   1.000
_cell.length_b   1.000
_cell.length_c   1.000
_cell.angle_alpha   90.00
_cell.angle_beta   90.00
_cell.angle_gamma   90.00
#
_symmetry.space_group_name_H-M   'P 1'
#
loop_
_entity.id
_entity.type
_entity.pdbx_description
1 polymer ?
#
loop_
_entity_poly.entity_id
_entity_poly.type
_entity_poly.pdbx_seq_one_letter_code
_entity_poly.pdbx_strand_id
1 'polypeptide(L)'
;MNIEISLQEEQEIRKSLEKRNDLEAKRLLRFLALPDLSRQEGSPLKEIVDRTRGVRGLEGFDTIQIPEIVSVPILFDLFNMPVGHPARSKSDTYYVNEEYVLRTHDTVFWYYYLNHPAIQERIKRGESFGTLCHGKVYRRDEIDRRHMNVFHQIGGLYLAPDNKQTVTPEDLKSVLSNIARNIFGEDIKFRFYEHTFPYTDPSFEMEAEINGQW
;
A
#
# COMPACT_ATOMS: atom_id res chain seq x y z
N MET A 1 14.19 -10.35 -2.38
CA MET A 1 14.92 -9.20 -3.02
C MET A 1 14.48 -7.90 -2.40
N ASN A 2 15.28 -6.83 -2.52
CA ASN A 2 14.84 -5.46 -2.21
C ASN A 2 14.77 -4.69 -3.54
N ILE A 3 13.58 -4.22 -3.91
CA ILE A 3 13.32 -3.55 -5.19
C ILE A 3 12.99 -2.09 -4.88
N GLU A 4 13.68 -1.17 -5.53
CA GLU A 4 13.39 0.26 -5.44
C GLU A 4 13.05 0.77 -6.83
N ILE A 5 11.83 1.29 -6.97
CA ILE A 5 11.35 1.90 -8.21
C ILE A 5 11.58 3.41 -8.10
N SER A 6 12.57 3.89 -8.83
CA SER A 6 12.85 5.31 -8.98
C SER A 6 12.48 5.72 -10.39
N LEU A 7 11.48 6.60 -10.52
CA LEU A 7 11.04 7.11 -11.80
C LEU A 7 11.62 8.53 -12.03
N GLN A 8 12.31 8.72 -13.14
CA GLN A 8 12.73 10.06 -13.58
C GLN A 8 11.52 11.01 -13.70
N GLU A 9 10.40 10.47 -14.16
CA GLU A 9 9.13 11.17 -14.29
C GLU A 9 8.65 11.78 -12.95
N GLU A 10 8.70 11.03 -11.84
CA GLU A 10 8.35 11.58 -10.52
C GLU A 10 9.22 12.76 -10.14
N GLN A 11 10.53 12.68 -10.43
CA GLN A 11 11.45 13.78 -10.16
C GLN A 11 11.15 15.03 -10.99
N GLU A 12 10.78 14.86 -12.26
CA GLU A 12 10.39 15.95 -13.15
C GLU A 12 9.09 16.61 -12.69
N ILE A 13 8.11 15.80 -12.24
CA ILE A 13 6.85 16.29 -11.69
C ILE A 13 7.10 17.07 -10.39
N ARG A 14 7.95 16.58 -9.48
CA ARG A 14 8.34 17.31 -8.26
C ARG A 14 8.98 18.67 -8.60
N LYS A 15 9.92 18.73 -9.54
CA LYS A 15 10.52 19.97 -10.01
C LYS A 15 9.48 20.94 -10.64
N SER A 16 8.47 20.39 -11.31
CA SER A 16 7.35 21.17 -11.84
C SER A 16 6.50 21.78 -10.73
N LEU A 17 6.21 21.00 -9.66
CA LEU A 17 5.51 21.50 -8.48
C LEU A 17 6.29 22.63 -7.77
N GLU A 18 7.60 22.53 -7.66
CA GLU A 18 8.47 23.53 -7.02
C GLU A 18 8.42 24.89 -7.72
N LYS A 19 8.14 24.91 -9.01
CA LYS A 19 8.00 26.15 -9.79
C LYS A 19 6.64 26.83 -9.61
N ARG A 20 5.67 26.14 -9.03
CA ARG A 20 4.31 26.63 -8.79
C ARG A 20 4.26 27.40 -7.46
N ASN A 21 3.49 28.51 -7.44
CA ASN A 21 3.33 29.34 -6.24
C ASN A 21 1.94 29.25 -5.60
N ASP A 22 1.03 28.45 -6.16
CA ASP A 22 -0.30 28.27 -5.64
C ASP A 22 -0.32 27.47 -4.32
N LEU A 23 -1.40 27.60 -3.58
CA LEU A 23 -1.57 26.95 -2.27
C LEU A 23 -1.57 25.43 -2.35
N GLU A 24 -2.11 24.85 -3.43
CA GLU A 24 -2.17 23.42 -3.61
C GLU A 24 -0.77 22.84 -3.85
N ALA A 25 0.03 23.43 -4.71
CA ALA A 25 1.41 23.01 -4.92
C ALA A 25 2.23 23.05 -3.62
N LYS A 26 2.09 24.14 -2.83
CA LYS A 26 2.76 24.26 -1.52
C LYS A 26 2.31 23.18 -0.55
N ARG A 27 1.03 22.82 -0.55
CA ARG A 27 0.48 21.72 0.26
C ARG A 27 1.08 20.38 -0.13
N LEU A 28 1.08 20.06 -1.43
CA LEU A 28 1.62 18.82 -1.96
C LEU A 28 3.10 18.67 -1.63
N LEU A 29 3.89 19.71 -1.86
CA LEU A 29 5.33 19.73 -1.54
C LEU A 29 5.57 19.50 -0.05
N ARG A 30 4.77 20.13 0.82
CA ARG A 30 4.86 19.91 2.27
C ARG A 30 4.57 18.46 2.64
N PHE A 31 3.57 17.81 2.05
CA PHE A 31 3.25 16.41 2.30
C PHE A 31 4.36 15.48 1.82
N LEU A 32 4.87 15.73 0.63
CA LEU A 32 5.98 14.94 0.07
C LEU A 32 7.28 15.09 0.88
N ALA A 33 7.48 16.25 1.54
CA ALA A 33 8.64 16.51 2.40
C ALA A 33 8.53 15.88 3.79
N LEU A 34 7.35 15.38 4.22
CA LEU A 34 7.23 14.67 5.49
C LEU A 34 8.06 13.38 5.47
N PRO A 35 8.72 13.03 6.58
CA PRO A 35 9.49 11.80 6.65
C PRO A 35 8.59 10.57 6.49
N ASP A 36 9.10 9.54 5.83
CA ASP A 36 8.48 8.21 5.84
C ASP A 36 8.85 7.50 7.16
N LEU A 37 7.95 7.59 8.13
CA LEU A 37 8.14 7.02 9.46
C LEU A 37 8.22 5.48 9.44
N SER A 38 7.73 4.83 8.40
CA SER A 38 7.85 3.38 8.25
C SER A 38 9.28 2.91 7.91
N ARG A 39 10.17 3.87 7.59
CA ARG A 39 11.58 3.64 7.25
C ARG A 39 12.55 4.33 8.23
N GLN A 40 12.04 5.22 9.07
CA GLN A 40 12.86 6.00 9.99
C GLN A 40 13.23 5.18 11.23
N GLU A 41 14.52 5.01 11.49
CA GLU A 41 15.02 4.32 12.69
C GLU A 41 14.50 4.96 13.97
N GLY A 42 14.07 4.11 14.92
CA GLY A 42 13.47 4.53 16.19
C GLY A 42 12.01 4.94 16.09
N SER A 43 11.40 4.92 14.90
CA SER A 43 9.97 5.16 14.76
C SER A 43 9.15 3.92 15.14
N PRO A 44 8.04 4.07 15.91
CA PRO A 44 7.11 2.98 16.17
C PRO A 44 6.55 2.33 14.90
N LEU A 45 6.38 3.10 13.82
CA LEU A 45 5.89 2.55 12.54
C LEU A 45 6.92 1.64 11.88
N LYS A 46 8.22 1.98 11.99
CA LYS A 46 9.26 1.07 11.51
C LYS A 46 9.30 -0.22 12.33
N GLU A 47 9.12 -0.15 13.64
CA GLU A 47 9.03 -1.34 14.48
C GLU A 47 7.87 -2.26 14.05
N ILE A 48 6.70 -1.68 13.74
CA ILE A 48 5.55 -2.44 13.21
C ILE A 48 5.89 -3.12 11.88
N VAL A 49 6.56 -2.41 10.96
CA VAL A 49 7.02 -2.99 9.69
C VAL A 49 7.99 -4.16 9.93
N ASP A 50 8.98 -3.97 10.81
CA ASP A 50 9.97 -5.00 11.09
C ASP A 50 9.34 -6.25 11.75
N ARG A 51 8.41 -6.05 12.67
CA ARG A 51 7.61 -7.14 13.26
C ARG A 51 6.78 -7.85 12.20
N THR A 52 6.10 -7.13 11.32
CA THR A 52 5.30 -7.71 10.24
C THR A 52 6.15 -8.57 9.31
N ARG A 53 7.35 -8.12 8.96
CA ARG A 53 8.28 -8.89 8.11
C ARG A 53 8.75 -10.21 8.74
N GLY A 54 8.77 -10.30 10.06
CA GLY A 54 9.12 -11.51 10.82
C GLY A 54 7.96 -12.48 11.04
N VAL A 55 6.77 -12.18 10.53
CA VAL A 55 5.58 -13.02 10.73
C VAL A 55 5.66 -14.30 9.91
N ARG A 56 5.25 -15.41 10.54
CA ARG A 56 5.13 -16.71 9.85
C ARG A 56 4.18 -16.62 8.65
N GLY A 57 4.67 -17.07 7.50
CA GLY A 57 3.97 -17.00 6.21
C GLY A 57 4.42 -15.83 5.34
N LEU A 58 5.30 -14.94 5.86
CA LEU A 58 5.92 -13.86 5.10
C LEU A 58 7.44 -14.07 4.92
N GLU A 59 7.94 -15.24 5.31
CA GLU A 59 9.36 -15.57 5.18
C GLU A 59 9.78 -15.57 3.71
N GLY A 60 10.89 -14.90 3.43
CA GLY A 60 11.44 -14.83 2.08
C GLY A 60 10.68 -13.90 1.12
N PHE A 61 9.69 -13.17 1.62
CA PHE A 61 9.05 -12.14 0.80
C PHE A 61 10.07 -11.07 0.39
N ASP A 62 9.93 -10.63 -0.83
CA ASP A 62 10.65 -9.46 -1.32
C ASP A 62 10.16 -8.19 -0.61
N THR A 63 10.86 -7.10 -0.78
CA THR A 63 10.36 -5.77 -0.42
C THR A 63 10.40 -4.87 -1.64
N ILE A 64 9.39 -4.03 -1.78
CA ILE A 64 9.36 -3.04 -2.86
C ILE A 64 9.06 -1.64 -2.32
N GLN A 65 9.81 -0.67 -2.81
CA GLN A 65 9.53 0.76 -2.65
C GLN A 65 9.08 1.32 -3.99
N ILE A 66 8.01 2.09 -3.97
CA ILE A 66 7.39 2.65 -5.18
C ILE A 66 7.24 4.17 -5.05
N PRO A 67 7.09 4.89 -6.18
CA PRO A 67 6.87 6.34 -6.19
C PRO A 67 5.67 6.78 -5.35
N GLU A 68 5.74 8.00 -4.84
CA GLU A 68 4.63 8.64 -4.11
C GLU A 68 3.68 9.37 -5.06
N ILE A 69 4.19 9.80 -6.23
CA ILE A 69 3.40 10.38 -7.31
C ILE A 69 3.21 9.29 -8.37
N VAL A 70 1.98 8.97 -8.66
CA VAL A 70 1.61 7.91 -9.61
C VAL A 70 0.62 8.42 -10.64
N SER A 71 0.58 7.80 -11.81
CA SER A 71 -0.38 8.20 -12.84
C SER A 71 -1.81 7.79 -12.47
N VAL A 72 -2.78 8.58 -12.91
CA VAL A 72 -4.21 8.34 -12.70
C VAL A 72 -4.65 6.95 -13.17
N PRO A 73 -4.23 6.46 -14.36
CA PRO A 73 -4.58 5.10 -14.79
C PRO A 73 -4.02 4.01 -13.85
N ILE A 74 -2.79 4.15 -13.38
CA ILE A 74 -2.19 3.16 -12.47
C ILE A 74 -2.92 3.13 -11.13
N LEU A 75 -3.35 4.30 -10.61
CA LEU A 75 -4.04 4.34 -9.31
C LEU A 75 -5.49 3.85 -9.41
N PHE A 76 -6.19 4.12 -10.50
CA PHE A 76 -7.63 3.93 -10.57
C PHE A 76 -8.08 2.91 -11.63
N ASP A 77 -7.62 3.04 -12.88
CA ASP A 77 -8.14 2.21 -13.97
C ASP A 77 -7.75 0.75 -13.79
N LEU A 78 -6.51 0.47 -13.37
CA LEU A 78 -6.04 -0.87 -13.07
C LEU A 78 -6.73 -1.53 -11.87
N PHE A 79 -7.39 -0.74 -11.03
CA PHE A 79 -8.13 -1.21 -9.85
C PHE A 79 -9.65 -1.14 -10.04
N ASN A 80 -10.12 -1.15 -11.30
CA ASN A 80 -11.54 -1.15 -11.65
C ASN A 80 -12.34 0.00 -11.00
N MET A 81 -11.71 1.14 -10.79
CA MET A 81 -12.36 2.35 -10.28
C MET A 81 -12.72 3.26 -11.46
N PRO A 82 -13.98 3.25 -11.96
CA PRO A 82 -14.39 4.02 -13.12
C PRO A 82 -14.37 5.53 -12.85
N VAL A 83 -14.47 6.35 -13.91
CA VAL A 83 -14.40 7.82 -13.83
C VAL A 83 -15.36 8.42 -12.79
N GLY A 84 -16.53 7.82 -12.59
CA GLY A 84 -17.51 8.27 -11.58
C GLY A 84 -17.28 7.73 -10.17
N HIS A 85 -16.22 6.95 -9.93
CA HIS A 85 -15.94 6.39 -8.61
C HIS A 85 -15.60 7.50 -7.60
N PRO A 86 -16.18 7.49 -6.37
CA PRO A 86 -15.95 8.55 -5.36
C PRO A 86 -14.46 8.82 -5.07
N ALA A 87 -13.65 7.76 -4.97
CA ALA A 87 -12.21 7.91 -4.71
C ALA A 87 -11.46 8.75 -5.76
N ARG A 88 -12.02 8.96 -6.96
CA ARG A 88 -11.45 9.87 -7.97
C ARG A 88 -11.81 11.33 -7.76
N SER A 89 -12.69 11.63 -6.81
CA SER A 89 -13.06 13.01 -6.53
C SER A 89 -11.84 13.84 -6.08
N LYS A 90 -11.77 15.08 -6.52
CA LYS A 90 -10.79 16.05 -6.00
C LYS A 90 -11.04 16.40 -4.52
N SER A 91 -12.20 15.99 -3.95
CA SER A 91 -12.45 16.05 -2.50
C SER A 91 -11.67 14.99 -1.74
N ASP A 92 -11.35 13.83 -2.35
CA ASP A 92 -10.80 12.66 -1.66
C ASP A 92 -9.35 12.39 -2.06
N THR A 93 -8.95 12.82 -3.27
CA THR A 93 -7.63 12.57 -3.84
C THR A 93 -6.86 13.86 -4.11
N TYR A 94 -5.57 13.87 -3.81
CA TYR A 94 -4.64 14.95 -4.13
C TYR A 94 -4.10 14.81 -5.54
N TYR A 95 -4.64 15.60 -6.47
CA TYR A 95 -4.17 15.69 -7.84
C TYR A 95 -2.98 16.65 -7.95
N VAL A 96 -1.90 16.17 -8.54
CA VAL A 96 -0.74 17.01 -8.91
C VAL A 96 -1.06 17.81 -10.18
N ASN A 97 -1.67 17.13 -11.14
CA ASN A 97 -2.24 17.65 -12.39
C ASN A 97 -3.33 16.69 -12.88
N GLU A 98 -3.76 16.78 -14.14
CA GLU A 98 -4.79 15.89 -14.69
C GLU A 98 -4.32 14.45 -14.92
N GLU A 99 -3.01 14.22 -14.99
CA GLU A 99 -2.41 12.89 -15.27
C GLU A 99 -1.84 12.21 -14.03
N TYR A 100 -1.51 12.96 -12.97
CA TYR A 100 -0.80 12.46 -11.80
C TYR A 100 -1.45 12.86 -10.48
N VAL A 101 -1.36 11.93 -9.53
CA VAL A 101 -1.91 12.07 -8.17
C VAL A 101 -0.88 11.62 -7.12
N LEU A 102 -1.05 12.06 -5.90
CA LEU A 102 -0.41 11.40 -4.76
C LEU A 102 -1.15 10.07 -4.50
N ARG A 103 -0.43 8.96 -4.36
CA ARG A 103 -1.03 7.63 -4.17
C ARG A 103 -1.92 7.58 -2.94
N THR A 104 -3.16 7.12 -3.09
CA THR A 104 -4.15 7.03 -2.00
C THR A 104 -4.10 5.71 -1.25
N HIS A 105 -3.39 4.72 -1.79
CA HIS A 105 -3.16 3.40 -1.20
C HIS A 105 -1.83 2.82 -1.71
N ASP A 106 -1.30 1.87 -0.99
CA ASP A 106 -0.05 1.19 -1.35
C ASP A 106 -0.24 0.12 -2.43
N THR A 107 -1.44 -0.42 -2.62
CA THR A 107 -1.75 -1.53 -3.55
C THR A 107 -1.25 -1.28 -4.98
N VAL A 108 -1.05 -0.02 -5.39
CA VAL A 108 -0.42 0.33 -6.68
C VAL A 108 0.96 -0.31 -6.88
N PHE A 109 1.60 -0.82 -5.81
CA PHE A 109 2.86 -1.56 -5.92
C PHE A 109 2.70 -2.83 -6.77
N TRP A 110 1.51 -3.41 -6.89
CA TRP A 110 1.26 -4.58 -7.74
C TRP A 110 1.69 -4.31 -9.18
N TYR A 111 1.32 -3.14 -9.70
CA TYR A 111 1.72 -2.74 -11.05
C TYR A 111 3.25 -2.74 -11.21
N TYR A 112 3.95 -2.05 -10.33
CA TYR A 112 5.40 -1.92 -10.41
C TYR A 112 6.12 -3.25 -10.17
N TYR A 113 5.65 -4.03 -9.20
CA TYR A 113 6.24 -5.31 -8.87
C TYR A 113 6.06 -6.32 -9.99
N LEU A 114 4.84 -6.49 -10.47
CA LEU A 114 4.54 -7.46 -11.53
C LEU A 114 5.18 -7.11 -12.88
N ASN A 115 5.42 -5.84 -13.17
CA ASN A 115 6.12 -5.40 -14.37
C ASN A 115 7.65 -5.36 -14.23
N HIS A 116 8.19 -5.64 -13.05
CA HIS A 116 9.64 -5.66 -12.87
C HIS A 116 10.28 -6.85 -13.61
N PRO A 117 11.35 -6.66 -14.41
CA PRO A 117 11.91 -7.71 -15.27
C PRO A 117 12.27 -9.00 -14.52
N ALA A 118 12.89 -8.89 -13.33
CA ALA A 118 13.24 -10.06 -12.53
C ALA A 118 12.00 -10.83 -12.03
N ILE A 119 10.89 -10.15 -11.79
CA ILE A 119 9.62 -10.77 -11.37
C ILE A 119 8.96 -11.45 -12.55
N GLN A 120 8.96 -10.82 -13.73
CA GLN A 120 8.48 -11.45 -14.95
C GLN A 120 9.20 -12.77 -15.27
N GLU A 121 10.50 -12.84 -15.03
CA GLU A 121 11.26 -14.09 -15.20
C GLU A 121 10.85 -15.15 -14.15
N ARG A 122 10.56 -14.77 -12.91
CA ARG A 122 10.04 -15.70 -11.87
C ARG A 122 8.66 -16.24 -12.25
N ILE A 123 7.79 -15.39 -12.79
CA ILE A 123 6.47 -15.79 -13.28
C ILE A 123 6.62 -16.82 -14.40
N LYS A 124 7.46 -16.55 -15.40
CA LYS A 124 7.72 -17.50 -16.52
C LYS A 124 8.24 -18.85 -16.04
N ARG A 125 9.06 -18.87 -14.99
CA ARG A 125 9.55 -20.12 -14.36
C ARG A 125 8.50 -20.80 -13.47
N GLY A 126 7.33 -20.22 -13.29
CA GLY A 126 6.29 -20.76 -12.43
C GLY A 126 6.73 -20.83 -10.96
N GLU A 127 7.42 -19.84 -10.46
CA GLU A 127 7.81 -19.76 -9.04
C GLU A 127 6.65 -19.23 -8.18
N SER A 128 6.59 -19.68 -6.93
CA SER A 128 5.76 -19.03 -5.90
C SER A 128 6.62 -18.00 -5.19
N PHE A 129 6.06 -16.81 -4.94
CA PHE A 129 6.78 -15.72 -4.28
C PHE A 129 5.81 -14.65 -3.76
N GLY A 130 6.30 -13.83 -2.85
CA GLY A 130 5.56 -12.71 -2.32
C GLY A 130 6.41 -11.46 -2.15
N THR A 131 5.76 -10.34 -1.93
CA THR A 131 6.40 -9.06 -1.62
C THR A 131 5.59 -8.25 -0.63
N LEU A 132 6.28 -7.40 0.12
CA LEU A 132 5.70 -6.37 0.98
C LEU A 132 6.08 -5.00 0.45
N CYS A 133 5.11 -4.09 0.51
CA CYS A 133 5.30 -2.65 0.28
C CYS A 133 4.86 -1.90 1.52
N HIS A 134 5.59 -0.86 1.90
CA HIS A 134 5.17 0.04 2.96
C HIS A 134 5.59 1.47 2.64
N GLY A 135 4.92 2.43 3.25
CA GLY A 135 5.26 3.83 3.08
C GLY A 135 4.05 4.76 3.21
N LYS A 136 4.28 6.03 2.91
CA LYS A 136 3.27 7.07 2.97
C LYS A 136 2.20 6.90 1.90
N VAL A 137 0.96 7.18 2.27
CA VAL A 137 -0.20 7.33 1.38
C VAL A 137 -0.94 8.61 1.74
N TYR A 138 -1.76 9.11 0.82
CA TYR A 138 -2.29 10.46 0.88
C TYR A 138 -3.77 10.46 0.57
N ARG A 139 -4.61 10.91 1.52
CA ARG A 139 -6.05 11.08 1.31
C ARG A 139 -6.48 12.45 1.78
N ARG A 140 -7.48 13.00 1.11
CA ARG A 140 -8.01 14.33 1.43
C ARG A 140 -9.16 14.24 2.43
N ASP A 141 -8.92 13.45 3.49
CA ASP A 141 -9.88 13.25 4.57
C ASP A 141 -9.95 14.50 5.48
N GLU A 142 -11.05 14.66 6.17
CA GLU A 142 -11.11 15.58 7.31
C GLU A 142 -10.17 15.10 8.41
N ILE A 143 -9.35 16.03 8.92
CA ILE A 143 -8.42 15.71 10.00
C ILE A 143 -9.18 15.63 11.31
N ASP A 144 -9.15 14.46 11.93
CA ASP A 144 -9.70 14.22 13.25
C ASP A 144 -8.72 13.41 14.12
N ARG A 145 -9.22 12.82 15.19
CA ARG A 145 -8.39 11.99 16.09
C ARG A 145 -7.89 10.70 15.42
N ARG A 146 -8.53 10.22 14.36
CA ARG A 146 -8.25 8.96 13.67
C ARG A 146 -7.76 9.13 12.23
N HIS A 147 -7.98 10.29 11.62
CA HIS A 147 -7.70 10.54 10.21
C HIS A 147 -6.68 11.66 10.02
N MET A 148 -5.74 11.40 9.15
CA MET A 148 -4.70 12.33 8.72
C MET A 148 -4.61 12.33 7.21
N ASN A 149 -4.25 13.49 6.61
CA ASN A 149 -4.06 13.56 5.16
C ASN A 149 -2.86 12.77 4.65
N VAL A 150 -1.88 12.51 5.50
CA VAL A 150 -0.71 11.68 5.22
C VAL A 150 -0.62 10.62 6.31
N PHE A 151 -0.66 9.37 5.92
CA PHE A 151 -0.52 8.24 6.84
C PHE A 151 0.28 7.12 6.18
N HIS A 152 0.49 6.01 6.88
CA HIS A 152 1.31 4.92 6.39
C HIS A 152 0.47 3.67 6.21
N GLN A 153 0.77 2.93 5.16
CA GLN A 153 0.23 1.60 4.92
C GLN A 153 1.37 0.59 4.77
N ILE A 154 1.06 -0.65 5.08
CA ILE A 154 1.84 -1.82 4.72
C ILE A 154 0.91 -2.79 4.00
N GLY A 155 1.29 -3.18 2.80
CA GLY A 155 0.56 -4.14 1.97
C GLY A 155 1.42 -5.30 1.55
N GLY A 156 0.78 -6.41 1.19
CA GLY A 156 1.43 -7.61 0.70
C GLY A 156 0.78 -8.15 -0.56
N LEU A 157 1.56 -8.88 -1.35
CA LEU A 157 1.09 -9.66 -2.49
C LEU A 157 1.80 -11.01 -2.45
N TYR A 158 1.05 -12.08 -2.65
CA TYR A 158 1.58 -13.41 -2.84
C TYR A 158 1.02 -14.04 -4.11
N LEU A 159 1.88 -14.65 -4.90
CA LEU A 159 1.53 -15.37 -6.12
C LEU A 159 2.05 -16.80 -6.05
N ALA A 160 1.19 -17.72 -6.44
CA ALA A 160 1.56 -19.11 -6.64
C ALA A 160 0.90 -19.64 -7.91
N PRO A 161 1.57 -20.48 -8.71
CA PRO A 161 0.95 -21.15 -9.84
C PRO A 161 -0.06 -22.20 -9.34
N ASP A 162 -1.24 -22.27 -9.97
CA ASP A 162 -2.31 -23.19 -9.58
C ASP A 162 -1.90 -24.66 -9.54
N ASN A 163 -0.96 -25.05 -10.39
CA ASN A 163 -0.44 -26.42 -10.43
C ASN A 163 0.55 -26.74 -9.30
N LYS A 164 0.94 -25.77 -8.50
CA LYS A 164 1.86 -25.93 -7.36
C LYS A 164 1.17 -25.75 -6.02
N GLN A 165 0.34 -24.75 -5.91
CA GLN A 165 -0.34 -24.40 -4.68
C GLN A 165 -1.63 -23.64 -4.97
N THR A 166 -2.74 -24.10 -4.41
CA THR A 166 -3.97 -23.31 -4.36
C THR A 166 -3.89 -22.40 -3.15
N VAL A 167 -3.90 -21.08 -3.39
CA VAL A 167 -3.99 -20.07 -2.32
C VAL A 167 -5.45 -19.87 -1.97
N THR A 168 -5.78 -19.96 -0.70
CA THR A 168 -7.15 -19.91 -0.18
C THR A 168 -7.40 -18.65 0.64
N PRO A 169 -8.66 -18.26 0.85
CA PRO A 169 -9.01 -17.21 1.82
C PRO A 169 -8.48 -17.47 3.23
N GLU A 170 -8.43 -18.72 3.63
CA GLU A 170 -7.93 -19.16 4.94
C GLU A 170 -6.43 -18.92 5.08
N ASP A 171 -5.65 -19.05 4.01
CA ASP A 171 -4.23 -18.70 4.02
C ASP A 171 -4.04 -17.20 4.30
N LEU A 172 -4.82 -16.33 3.63
CA LEU A 172 -4.81 -14.90 3.90
C LEU A 172 -5.22 -14.58 5.34
N LYS A 173 -6.32 -15.14 5.81
CA LYS A 173 -6.80 -14.95 7.19
C LYS A 173 -5.77 -15.42 8.22
N SER A 174 -5.08 -16.52 7.95
CA SER A 174 -4.00 -17.03 8.81
C SER A 174 -2.84 -16.03 8.91
N VAL A 175 -2.39 -15.50 7.79
CA VAL A 175 -1.30 -14.49 7.78
C VAL A 175 -1.72 -13.23 8.51
N LEU A 176 -2.92 -12.69 8.25
CA LEU A 176 -3.44 -11.50 8.93
C LEU A 176 -3.59 -11.73 10.44
N SER A 177 -4.05 -12.92 10.85
CA SER A 177 -4.13 -13.30 12.26
C SER A 177 -2.75 -13.34 12.93
N ASN A 178 -1.75 -13.87 12.24
CA ASN A 178 -0.37 -13.90 12.74
C ASN A 178 0.21 -12.49 12.86
N ILE A 179 -0.09 -11.59 11.93
CA ILE A 179 0.29 -10.17 11.99
C ILE A 179 -0.34 -9.52 13.22
N ALA A 180 -1.65 -9.71 13.43
CA ALA A 180 -2.35 -9.13 14.57
C ALA A 180 -1.76 -9.60 15.90
N ARG A 181 -1.51 -10.90 16.07
CA ARG A 181 -0.90 -11.45 17.28
C ARG A 181 0.51 -10.94 17.50
N ASN A 182 1.30 -10.87 16.46
CA ASN A 182 2.68 -10.39 16.56
C ASN A 182 2.77 -8.91 16.99
N ILE A 183 1.82 -8.09 16.54
CA ILE A 183 1.79 -6.65 16.85
C ILE A 183 1.13 -6.37 18.19
N PHE A 184 -0.01 -6.99 18.47
CA PHE A 184 -0.89 -6.66 19.60
C PHE A 184 -0.83 -7.68 20.75
N GLY A 185 -0.14 -8.81 20.57
CA GLY A 185 -0.03 -9.90 21.55
C GLY A 185 -0.95 -11.09 21.22
N GLU A 186 -0.61 -12.25 21.77
CA GLU A 186 -1.29 -13.52 21.48
C GLU A 186 -2.78 -13.53 21.83
N ASP A 187 -3.19 -12.79 22.86
CA ASP A 187 -4.56 -12.74 23.36
C ASP A 187 -5.46 -11.75 22.59
N ILE A 188 -4.94 -11.09 21.53
CA ILE A 188 -5.72 -10.14 20.74
C ILE A 188 -6.96 -10.82 20.16
N LYS A 189 -8.10 -10.24 20.37
CA LYS A 189 -9.34 -10.68 19.72
C LYS A 189 -9.46 -9.97 18.38
N PHE A 190 -9.81 -10.75 17.36
CA PHE A 190 -10.06 -10.23 16.02
C PHE A 190 -11.21 -10.99 15.36
N ARG A 191 -11.78 -10.38 14.33
CA ARG A 191 -12.86 -10.97 13.53
C ARG A 191 -12.71 -10.58 12.07
N PHE A 192 -13.23 -11.41 11.18
CA PHE A 192 -13.24 -11.19 9.75
C PHE A 192 -14.66 -10.97 9.27
N TYR A 193 -14.82 -10.07 8.32
CA TYR A 193 -16.04 -9.82 7.58
C TYR A 193 -15.81 -9.98 6.10
N GLU A 194 -16.80 -10.50 5.41
CA GLU A 194 -16.83 -10.38 3.95
C GLU A 194 -17.02 -8.92 3.56
N HIS A 195 -16.29 -8.50 2.56
CA HIS A 195 -16.37 -7.16 1.99
C HIS A 195 -16.32 -7.24 0.47
N THR A 196 -16.65 -6.15 -0.21
CA THR A 196 -16.54 -6.06 -1.67
C THR A 196 -15.61 -4.93 -2.05
N PHE A 197 -14.48 -5.27 -2.66
CA PHE A 197 -13.60 -4.31 -3.29
C PHE A 197 -13.63 -4.50 -4.81
N PRO A 198 -13.46 -3.43 -5.62
CA PRO A 198 -13.58 -3.52 -7.07
C PRO A 198 -12.56 -4.44 -7.74
N TYR A 199 -11.49 -4.80 -7.05
CA TYR A 199 -10.30 -5.48 -7.61
C TYR A 199 -9.88 -6.74 -6.85
N THR A 200 -10.68 -7.23 -5.88
CA THR A 200 -10.41 -8.47 -5.14
C THR A 200 -11.67 -9.32 -5.02
N ASP A 201 -11.53 -10.65 -5.16
CA ASP A 201 -12.60 -11.63 -4.98
C ASP A 201 -12.01 -12.99 -4.56
N PRO A 202 -12.40 -13.56 -3.41
CA PRO A 202 -13.21 -12.93 -2.36
C PRO A 202 -12.44 -11.83 -1.60
N SER A 203 -13.18 -10.94 -0.95
CA SER A 203 -12.64 -9.83 -0.16
C SER A 203 -13.04 -9.93 1.30
N PHE A 204 -12.12 -9.56 2.20
CA PHE A 204 -12.35 -9.57 3.64
C PHE A 204 -11.76 -8.33 4.30
N GLU A 205 -12.44 -7.88 5.34
CA GLU A 205 -11.88 -6.95 6.32
C GLU A 205 -11.61 -7.68 7.64
N MET A 206 -10.57 -7.25 8.35
CA MET A 206 -10.26 -7.73 9.69
C MET A 206 -10.32 -6.57 10.67
N GLU A 207 -11.05 -6.78 11.77
CA GLU A 207 -11.05 -5.88 12.91
C GLU A 207 -10.39 -6.54 14.11
N ALA A 208 -9.69 -5.73 14.91
CA ALA A 208 -9.11 -6.15 16.18
C ALA A 208 -9.69 -5.33 17.34
N GLU A 209 -9.96 -5.99 18.47
CA GLU A 209 -10.42 -5.33 19.70
C GLU A 209 -9.23 -4.72 20.45
N ILE A 210 -9.14 -3.40 20.47
CA ILE A 210 -8.10 -2.67 21.19
C ILE A 210 -8.74 -1.88 22.33
N ASN A 211 -8.33 -2.15 23.57
CA ASN A 211 -8.89 -1.50 24.78
C ASN A 211 -10.43 -1.61 24.88
N GLY A 212 -10.99 -2.76 24.51
CA GLY A 212 -12.42 -3.02 24.55
C GLY A 212 -13.23 -2.36 23.43
N GLN A 213 -12.57 -1.84 22.40
CA GLN A 213 -13.20 -1.22 21.21
C GLN A 213 -12.77 -1.97 19.94
N TRP A 214 -13.75 -2.23 19.08
CA TRP A 214 -13.56 -2.78 17.74
C TRP A 214 -13.27 -1.68 16.73
#